data_7725b88f5e35147ff1c5870b0b290684
#
_entry.id   7725b88f5e35147ff1c5870b0b290684
#
_cell.length_a   1.000
_cell.length_b   1.000
_cell.length_c   1.000
_cell.angle_alpha   90.00
_cell.angle_beta   90.00
_cell.angle_gamma   90.00
#
_symmetry.space_group_name_H-M   'P 1'
#
loop_
_entity.id
_entity.type
_entity.pdbx_description
1 polymer ?
#
loop_
_entity_poly.entity_id
_entity_poly.type
_entity_poly.pdbx_seq_one_letter_code
_entity_poly.pdbx_strand_id
1 'polypeptide(L)'
;MECIKRNVPIDRTGLRHYEERETIPYARIEDVLNVIHPGQRGGLYAQRVHTLIKYGKMLQDRGFHPLILWSKNYEIPLNAEQLAAWNHIIEYEEIPEEYDVFLFNATAETSINIRSHMDFFIAHNTGETHVTQSRGRYRGDLDRLFLYDPSGPCAIVVPDSFLNRPLFRKGLKELRDYLKLPKDAKGHPPSIDNMLRQISDNNYSYEEEIHQRKKIIVIRKNL
;
A
#
# COMPACT_ATOMS: atom_id res chain seq x y z
N MET A 1 -15.34 -32.97 31.08
CA MET A 1 -14.41 -31.92 31.53
C MET A 1 -14.98 -30.60 31.02
N GLU A 2 -15.72 -29.86 31.86
CA GLU A 2 -16.35 -28.60 31.49
C GLU A 2 -15.30 -27.49 31.47
N CYS A 3 -15.11 -26.86 30.31
CA CYS A 3 -14.32 -25.65 30.22
C CYS A 3 -15.04 -24.49 30.90
N ILE A 4 -14.60 -24.11 32.08
CA ILE A 4 -15.08 -22.91 32.76
C ILE A 4 -14.54 -21.68 31.99
N LYS A 5 -15.38 -21.06 31.17
CA LYS A 5 -15.08 -19.74 30.58
C LYS A 5 -15.04 -18.69 31.70
N ARG A 6 -13.86 -18.40 32.22
CA ARG A 6 -13.68 -17.24 33.10
C ARG A 6 -13.64 -15.98 32.24
N ASN A 7 -14.68 -15.16 32.31
CA ASN A 7 -14.63 -13.78 31.88
C ASN A 7 -13.73 -13.01 32.86
N VAL A 8 -12.43 -12.97 32.57
CA VAL A 8 -11.52 -12.08 33.28
C VAL A 8 -11.70 -10.69 32.66
N PRO A 9 -12.12 -9.67 33.41
CA PRO A 9 -12.18 -8.32 32.87
C PRO A 9 -10.76 -7.90 32.50
N ILE A 10 -10.56 -7.60 31.21
CA ILE A 10 -9.27 -7.08 30.72
C ILE A 10 -9.25 -5.60 31.10
N ASP A 11 -8.38 -5.25 32.05
CA ASP A 11 -8.07 -3.85 32.30
C ASP A 11 -7.34 -3.27 31.09
N ARG A 12 -8.00 -2.35 30.38
CA ARG A 12 -7.48 -1.63 29.24
C ARG A 12 -6.92 -0.26 29.59
N THR A 13 -6.96 0.11 30.86
CA THR A 13 -6.37 1.35 31.34
C THR A 13 -4.85 1.23 31.27
N GLY A 14 -4.21 2.07 30.46
CA GLY A 14 -2.77 2.04 30.23
C GLY A 14 -2.30 1.32 28.96
N LEU A 15 -3.20 0.74 28.15
CA LEU A 15 -2.84 0.30 26.81
C LEU A 15 -2.55 1.54 25.95
N ARG A 16 -1.33 1.60 25.40
CA ARG A 16 -0.97 2.64 24.44
C ARG A 16 -1.78 2.43 23.18
N HIS A 17 -2.59 3.40 22.79
CA HIS A 17 -3.25 3.42 21.49
C HIS A 17 -2.27 3.99 20.48
N TYR A 18 -2.11 3.28 19.37
CA TYR A 18 -1.38 3.75 18.20
C TYR A 18 -2.39 4.22 17.18
N GLU A 19 -2.14 5.40 16.60
CA GLU A 19 -3.08 6.06 15.71
C GLU A 19 -2.62 5.95 14.24
N GLU A 20 -3.58 5.92 13.34
CA GLU A 20 -3.40 6.14 11.92
C GLU A 20 -3.97 7.52 11.58
N ARG A 21 -3.15 8.38 10.97
CA ARG A 21 -3.62 9.71 10.54
C ARG A 21 -4.59 9.60 9.38
N GLU A 22 -4.36 8.64 8.48
CA GLU A 22 -5.18 8.42 7.31
C GLU A 22 -5.33 6.93 7.02
N THR A 23 -6.56 6.47 6.78
CA THR A 23 -6.85 5.12 6.28
C THR A 23 -7.38 5.20 4.86
N ILE A 24 -6.67 4.57 3.92
CA ILE A 24 -6.92 4.67 2.49
C ILE A 24 -7.31 3.31 1.92
N PRO A 25 -8.56 3.12 1.48
CA PRO A 25 -8.94 1.90 0.77
C PRO A 25 -8.30 1.88 -0.63
N TYR A 26 -7.89 0.69 -1.09
CA TYR A 26 -7.36 0.51 -2.43
C TYR A 26 -7.78 -0.83 -3.04
N ALA A 27 -7.97 -0.88 -4.34
CA ALA A 27 -8.31 -2.09 -5.08
C ALA A 27 -7.09 -2.72 -5.79
N ARG A 28 -6.12 -1.92 -6.21
CA ARG A 28 -4.91 -2.37 -6.91
C ARG A 28 -3.67 -1.89 -6.18
N ILE A 29 -2.71 -2.80 -6.02
CA ILE A 29 -1.45 -2.47 -5.34
C ILE A 29 -0.65 -1.39 -6.09
N GLU A 30 -0.78 -1.32 -7.41
CA GLU A 30 -0.13 -0.32 -8.25
C GLU A 30 -0.52 1.10 -7.84
N ASP A 31 -1.77 1.31 -7.40
CA ASP A 31 -2.25 2.62 -6.97
C ASP A 31 -1.56 3.06 -5.68
N VAL A 32 -1.34 2.13 -4.74
CA VAL A 32 -0.56 2.39 -3.51
C VAL A 32 0.90 2.67 -3.85
N LEU A 33 1.51 1.84 -4.72
CA LEU A 33 2.91 2.00 -5.11
C LEU A 33 3.19 3.29 -5.88
N ASN A 34 2.18 3.98 -6.37
CA ASN A 34 2.31 5.27 -7.04
C ASN A 34 2.30 6.47 -6.07
N VAL A 35 1.88 6.26 -4.81
CA VAL A 35 1.78 7.33 -3.78
C VAL A 35 2.79 7.19 -2.66
N ILE A 36 3.54 6.12 -2.64
CA ILE A 36 4.70 5.95 -1.76
C ILE A 36 5.99 6.25 -2.56
N HIS A 37 7.00 6.78 -1.89
CA HIS A 37 8.22 7.24 -2.54
C HIS A 37 9.45 6.67 -1.84
N PRO A 38 10.57 6.41 -2.56
CA PRO A 38 11.85 6.07 -1.94
C PRO A 38 12.24 7.08 -0.85
N GLY A 39 12.77 6.58 0.25
CA GLY A 39 13.05 7.36 1.45
C GLY A 39 11.93 7.33 2.50
N GLN A 40 10.73 6.88 2.15
CA GLN A 40 9.70 6.54 3.12
C GLN A 40 9.91 5.12 3.64
N ARG A 41 9.65 4.91 4.92
CA ARG A 41 9.72 3.58 5.54
C ARG A 41 8.30 3.01 5.71
N GLY A 42 8.17 1.70 5.49
CA GLY A 42 6.84 1.11 5.61
C GLY A 42 6.79 -0.39 5.79
N GLY A 43 5.58 -0.89 6.01
CA GLY A 43 5.27 -2.30 6.08
C GLY A 43 4.29 -2.76 5.01
N LEU A 44 4.39 -4.02 4.58
CA LEU A 44 3.41 -4.67 3.74
C LEU A 44 3.12 -6.06 4.26
N TYR A 45 1.88 -6.31 4.58
CA TYR A 45 1.38 -7.62 4.93
C TYR A 45 0.61 -8.25 3.77
N ALA A 46 0.95 -9.51 3.43
CA ALA A 46 0.17 -10.33 2.53
C ALA A 46 0.27 -11.81 2.94
N GLN A 47 -0.82 -12.55 2.77
CA GLN A 47 -0.88 -13.94 3.24
C GLN A 47 0.08 -14.88 2.49
N ARG A 48 0.23 -14.70 1.16
CA ARG A 48 0.96 -15.62 0.29
C ARG A 48 2.40 -15.16 0.05
N VAL A 49 3.37 -16.05 0.23
CA VAL A 49 4.80 -15.79 -0.02
C VAL A 49 5.06 -15.32 -1.45
N HIS A 50 4.45 -15.93 -2.46
CA HIS A 50 4.59 -15.50 -3.85
C HIS A 50 4.10 -14.06 -4.08
N THR A 51 3.08 -13.62 -3.34
CA THR A 51 2.59 -12.23 -3.39
C THR A 51 3.64 -11.28 -2.79
N LEU A 52 4.25 -11.65 -1.66
CA LEU A 52 5.34 -10.87 -1.05
C LEU A 52 6.52 -10.72 -2.00
N ILE A 53 6.96 -11.83 -2.63
CA ILE A 53 8.06 -11.83 -3.60
C ILE A 53 7.73 -10.92 -4.80
N LYS A 54 6.51 -11.04 -5.35
CA LYS A 54 6.05 -10.19 -6.46
C LYS A 54 6.10 -8.71 -6.09
N TYR A 55 5.57 -8.35 -4.91
CA TYR A 55 5.49 -6.95 -4.48
C TYR A 55 6.86 -6.41 -4.07
N GLY A 56 7.72 -7.24 -3.47
CA GLY A 56 9.10 -6.88 -3.22
C GLY A 56 9.83 -6.48 -4.51
N LYS A 57 9.67 -7.27 -5.59
CA LYS A 57 10.24 -6.91 -6.89
C LYS A 57 9.66 -5.59 -7.43
N MET A 58 8.34 -5.39 -7.32
CA MET A 58 7.71 -4.14 -7.77
C MET A 58 8.20 -2.92 -6.99
N LEU A 59 8.53 -3.07 -5.70
CA LEU A 59 9.14 -2.04 -4.88
C LEU A 59 10.59 -1.79 -5.28
N GLN A 60 11.38 -2.84 -5.51
CA GLN A 60 12.76 -2.72 -6.01
C GLN A 60 12.82 -1.98 -7.36
N ASP A 61 11.92 -2.30 -8.28
CA ASP A 61 11.82 -1.63 -9.58
C ASP A 61 11.50 -0.12 -9.45
N ARG A 62 11.05 0.33 -8.26
CA ARG A 62 10.78 1.73 -7.91
C ARG A 62 11.86 2.38 -7.03
N GLY A 63 12.95 1.68 -6.77
CA GLY A 63 14.08 2.18 -6.00
C GLY A 63 13.95 2.03 -4.49
N PHE A 64 13.01 1.21 -4.00
CA PHE A 64 12.98 0.81 -2.59
C PHE A 64 13.92 -0.37 -2.31
N HIS A 65 14.31 -0.55 -1.06
CA HIS A 65 15.09 -1.67 -0.56
C HIS A 65 14.21 -2.56 0.34
N PRO A 66 13.42 -3.49 -0.22
CA PRO A 66 12.49 -4.31 0.54
C PRO A 66 13.17 -5.47 1.25
N LEU A 67 12.89 -5.64 2.55
CA LEU A 67 13.14 -6.87 3.30
C LEU A 67 11.90 -7.75 3.24
N ILE A 68 12.03 -8.98 2.73
CA ILE A 68 10.91 -9.92 2.62
C ILE A 68 11.16 -11.10 3.55
N LEU A 69 10.27 -11.31 4.53
CA LEU A 69 10.36 -12.41 5.48
C LEU A 69 9.09 -13.27 5.47
N TRP A 70 9.30 -14.56 5.56
CA TRP A 70 8.26 -15.58 5.76
C TRP A 70 8.75 -16.64 6.74
N SER A 71 7.94 -17.67 7.01
CA SER A 71 8.34 -18.76 7.93
C SER A 71 9.68 -19.38 7.56
N LYS A 72 10.53 -19.60 8.55
CA LYS A 72 11.78 -20.38 8.40
C LYS A 72 11.53 -21.82 7.89
N ASN A 73 10.32 -22.34 8.10
CA ASN A 73 9.90 -23.69 7.70
C ASN A 73 9.13 -23.73 6.37
N TYR A 74 9.14 -22.65 5.61
CA TYR A 74 8.47 -22.63 4.30
C TYR A 74 9.32 -23.36 3.25
N GLU A 75 8.69 -23.88 2.18
CA GLU A 75 9.36 -24.64 1.10
C GLU A 75 10.54 -23.88 0.47
N ILE A 76 10.43 -22.54 0.39
CA ILE A 76 11.52 -21.68 -0.05
C ILE A 76 12.28 -21.23 1.21
N PRO A 77 13.52 -21.67 1.42
CA PRO A 77 14.29 -21.27 2.59
C PRO A 77 14.67 -19.79 2.53
N LEU A 78 14.76 -19.15 3.68
CA LEU A 78 15.33 -17.82 3.80
C LEU A 78 16.83 -17.87 3.49
N ASN A 79 17.34 -16.87 2.77
CA ASN A 79 18.77 -16.73 2.53
C ASN A 79 19.50 -16.18 3.79
N ALA A 80 20.84 -16.09 3.74
CA ALA A 80 21.65 -15.66 4.86
C ALA A 80 21.33 -14.22 5.32
N GLU A 81 21.08 -13.30 4.39
CA GLU A 81 20.71 -11.91 4.68
C GLU A 81 19.35 -11.83 5.37
N GLN A 82 18.37 -12.56 4.85
CA GLN A 82 17.04 -12.65 5.46
C GLN A 82 17.08 -13.22 6.87
N LEU A 83 17.91 -14.24 7.11
CA LEU A 83 18.09 -14.83 8.44
C LEU A 83 18.78 -13.87 9.40
N ALA A 84 19.79 -13.12 8.94
CA ALA A 84 20.45 -12.09 9.73
C ALA A 84 19.47 -10.97 10.12
N ALA A 85 18.71 -10.46 9.15
CA ALA A 85 17.67 -9.45 9.36
C ALA A 85 16.55 -9.95 10.29
N TRP A 86 16.13 -11.21 10.14
CA TRP A 86 15.17 -11.84 11.07
C TRP A 86 15.67 -11.83 12.51
N ASN A 87 16.93 -12.25 12.75
CA ASN A 87 17.51 -12.29 14.08
C ASN A 87 17.65 -10.88 14.66
N HIS A 88 18.03 -9.90 13.83
CA HIS A 88 18.09 -8.50 14.22
C HIS A 88 16.72 -7.98 14.69
N ILE A 89 15.64 -8.23 13.93
CA ILE A 89 14.28 -7.82 14.31
C ILE A 89 13.84 -8.49 15.62
N ILE A 90 14.16 -9.76 15.84
CA ILE A 90 13.80 -10.46 17.08
C ILE A 90 14.56 -9.88 18.29
N GLU A 91 15.81 -9.49 18.12
CA GLU A 91 16.66 -8.98 19.20
C GLU A 91 16.38 -7.51 19.53
N TYR A 92 16.22 -6.68 18.52
CA TYR A 92 16.12 -5.22 18.68
C TYR A 92 14.71 -4.64 18.48
N GLU A 93 13.76 -5.42 17.98
CA GLU A 93 12.42 -4.96 17.56
C GLU A 93 12.49 -3.85 16.48
N GLU A 94 13.55 -3.83 15.68
CA GLU A 94 13.83 -2.81 14.66
C GLU A 94 14.12 -3.44 13.31
N ILE A 95 13.67 -2.80 12.23
CA ILE A 95 14.04 -3.15 10.87
C ILE A 95 15.45 -2.61 10.62
N PRO A 96 16.41 -3.42 10.11
CA PRO A 96 17.73 -2.94 9.76
C PRO A 96 17.68 -1.72 8.84
N GLU A 97 18.61 -0.76 9.03
CA GLU A 97 18.57 0.57 8.38
C GLU A 97 18.67 0.51 6.86
N GLU A 98 19.31 -0.53 6.31
CA GLU A 98 19.45 -0.75 4.88
C GLU A 98 18.15 -1.07 4.15
N TYR A 99 17.04 -1.36 4.89
CA TYR A 99 15.75 -1.68 4.32
C TYR A 99 14.71 -0.58 4.57
N ASP A 100 14.01 -0.19 3.52
CA ASP A 100 12.93 0.81 3.58
C ASP A 100 11.57 0.19 3.86
N VAL A 101 11.31 -0.98 3.28
CA VAL A 101 9.99 -1.63 3.34
C VAL A 101 10.10 -3.05 3.86
N PHE A 102 9.36 -3.35 4.89
CA PHE A 102 9.30 -4.70 5.48
C PHE A 102 8.04 -5.44 5.01
N LEU A 103 8.24 -6.54 4.26
CA LEU A 103 7.18 -7.39 3.75
C LEU A 103 7.12 -8.70 4.55
N PHE A 104 5.95 -9.07 5.04
CA PHE A 104 5.79 -10.27 5.86
C PHE A 104 4.41 -10.91 5.74
N ASN A 105 4.28 -12.15 6.20
CA ASN A 105 3.03 -12.90 6.26
C ASN A 105 2.69 -13.35 7.68
N ALA A 106 1.54 -14.01 7.85
CA ALA A 106 1.02 -14.47 9.14
C ALA A 106 2.03 -15.32 9.94
N THR A 107 2.88 -16.08 9.29
CA THR A 107 3.85 -16.94 9.97
C THR A 107 5.02 -16.15 10.56
N ALA A 108 5.43 -15.08 9.92
CA ALA A 108 6.39 -14.13 10.48
C ALA A 108 5.74 -13.25 11.57
N GLU A 109 4.45 -12.95 11.40
CA GLU A 109 3.66 -12.11 12.28
C GLU A 109 3.70 -12.56 13.76
N THR A 110 3.63 -13.85 14.04
CA THR A 110 3.53 -14.35 15.43
C THR A 110 4.81 -14.12 16.28
N SER A 111 5.95 -13.83 15.64
CA SER A 111 7.26 -13.83 16.30
C SER A 111 7.92 -12.45 16.36
N ILE A 112 7.33 -11.41 15.75
CA ILE A 112 7.97 -10.11 15.62
C ILE A 112 7.14 -8.99 16.23
N ASN A 113 7.82 -8.01 16.81
CA ASN A 113 7.31 -6.67 17.06
C ASN A 113 8.26 -5.69 16.37
N ILE A 114 7.75 -4.54 15.96
CA ILE A 114 8.53 -3.53 15.24
C ILE A 114 8.27 -2.18 15.89
N ARG A 115 9.35 -1.50 16.28
CA ARG A 115 9.35 -0.17 16.86
C ARG A 115 9.99 0.89 15.96
N SER A 116 10.62 0.47 14.86
CA SER A 116 11.13 1.41 13.86
C SER A 116 10.01 2.31 13.35
N HIS A 117 10.32 3.58 13.10
CA HIS A 117 9.34 4.48 12.47
C HIS A 117 8.88 3.93 11.11
N MET A 118 7.57 4.04 10.87
CA MET A 118 6.95 3.73 9.58
C MET A 118 6.02 4.86 9.16
N ASP A 119 6.16 5.33 7.93
CA ASP A 119 5.28 6.31 7.31
C ASP A 119 3.98 5.67 6.81
N PHE A 120 4.06 4.39 6.41
CA PHE A 120 2.89 3.68 5.87
C PHE A 120 2.86 2.20 6.22
N PHE A 121 1.65 1.63 6.19
CA PHE A 121 1.43 0.19 6.27
C PHE A 121 0.39 -0.24 5.23
N ILE A 122 0.67 -1.33 4.52
CA ILE A 122 -0.19 -1.90 3.49
C ILE A 122 -0.70 -3.27 3.95
N ALA A 123 -2.00 -3.41 4.19
CA ALA A 123 -2.65 -4.69 4.46
C ALA A 123 -3.31 -5.21 3.17
N HIS A 124 -2.68 -6.20 2.51
CA HIS A 124 -3.11 -6.66 1.19
C HIS A 124 -3.91 -7.95 1.24
N ASN A 125 -5.12 -7.92 0.67
CA ASN A 125 -6.01 -9.07 0.46
C ASN A 125 -6.14 -9.96 1.69
N THR A 126 -6.53 -9.36 2.82
CA THR A 126 -6.64 -10.03 4.10
C THR A 126 -7.89 -9.58 4.84
N GLY A 127 -8.44 -10.45 5.69
CA GLY A 127 -9.60 -10.12 6.52
C GLY A 127 -9.25 -9.21 7.71
N GLU A 128 -10.25 -8.59 8.29
CA GLU A 128 -10.14 -7.63 9.40
C GLU A 128 -9.27 -8.14 10.57
N THR A 129 -9.41 -9.41 10.93
CA THR A 129 -8.61 -10.04 11.99
C THR A 129 -7.12 -9.98 11.68
N HIS A 130 -6.72 -10.29 10.45
CA HIS A 130 -5.33 -10.24 10.02
C HIS A 130 -4.81 -8.81 9.86
N VAL A 131 -5.67 -7.88 9.44
CA VAL A 131 -5.32 -6.45 9.44
C VAL A 131 -4.97 -6.02 10.85
N THR A 132 -5.86 -6.28 11.82
CA THR A 132 -5.65 -5.93 13.23
C THR A 132 -4.39 -6.58 13.81
N GLN A 133 -4.16 -7.86 13.52
CA GLN A 133 -2.99 -8.60 14.01
C GLN A 133 -1.69 -8.08 13.40
N SER A 134 -1.64 -7.94 12.07
CA SER A 134 -0.44 -7.49 11.37
C SER A 134 -0.09 -6.04 11.69
N ARG A 135 -1.10 -5.14 11.74
CA ARG A 135 -0.93 -3.76 12.17
C ARG A 135 -0.46 -3.68 13.63
N GLY A 136 -0.98 -4.57 14.50
CA GLY A 136 -0.61 -4.65 15.90
C GLY A 136 0.85 -5.08 16.16
N ARG A 137 1.55 -5.59 15.15
CA ARG A 137 2.99 -5.90 15.25
C ARG A 137 3.86 -4.65 15.15
N TYR A 138 3.37 -3.64 14.49
CA TYR A 138 4.00 -2.34 14.51
C TYR A 138 3.57 -1.53 15.75
N ARG A 139 4.54 -1.13 16.55
CA ARG A 139 4.35 -0.44 17.83
C ARG A 139 4.61 1.06 17.73
N GLY A 140 3.95 1.71 16.76
CA GLY A 140 4.05 3.14 16.50
C GLY A 140 2.85 3.68 15.74
N ASP A 141 2.76 5.00 15.66
CA ASP A 141 1.75 5.69 14.88
C ASP A 141 2.11 5.66 13.39
N LEU A 142 1.10 5.63 12.53
CA LEU A 142 1.24 5.61 11.08
C LEU A 142 0.71 6.90 10.48
N ASP A 143 1.38 7.41 9.46
CA ASP A 143 0.79 8.46 8.65
C ASP A 143 -0.32 7.88 7.74
N ARG A 144 -0.08 6.71 7.12
CA ARG A 144 -1.05 6.11 6.20
C ARG A 144 -1.19 4.61 6.42
N LEU A 145 -2.44 4.15 6.53
CA LEU A 145 -2.82 2.74 6.51
C LEU A 145 -3.57 2.45 5.21
N PHE A 146 -3.01 1.62 4.34
CA PHE A 146 -3.64 1.18 3.11
C PHE A 146 -4.36 -0.15 3.32
N LEU A 147 -5.68 -0.17 3.12
CA LEU A 147 -6.51 -1.36 3.26
C LEU A 147 -7.00 -1.85 1.90
N TYR A 148 -6.79 -3.13 1.62
CA TYR A 148 -7.29 -3.74 0.40
C TYR A 148 -8.82 -3.87 0.45
N ASP A 149 -9.48 -3.19 -0.47
CA ASP A 149 -10.91 -3.26 -0.71
C ASP A 149 -11.16 -3.47 -2.22
N PRO A 150 -11.47 -4.70 -2.66
CA PRO A 150 -11.72 -4.98 -4.07
C PRO A 150 -13.00 -4.31 -4.61
N SER A 151 -13.91 -3.91 -3.71
CA SER A 151 -15.16 -3.20 -4.06
C SER A 151 -15.02 -1.68 -3.93
N GLY A 152 -13.93 -1.23 -3.30
CA GLY A 152 -13.65 0.18 -3.11
C GLY A 152 -13.42 0.91 -4.44
N PRO A 153 -13.63 2.22 -4.48
CA PRO A 153 -13.21 3.01 -5.61
C PRO A 153 -11.70 2.80 -5.79
N CYS A 154 -11.27 2.42 -6.99
CA CYS A 154 -9.85 2.46 -7.32
C CYS A 154 -9.37 3.87 -7.01
N ALA A 155 -8.53 4.05 -6.00
CA ALA A 155 -7.95 5.34 -5.73
C ALA A 155 -7.11 5.71 -6.96
N ILE A 156 -7.67 6.54 -7.82
CA ILE A 156 -6.95 7.04 -8.99
C ILE A 156 -6.00 8.10 -8.49
N VAL A 157 -4.71 7.83 -8.62
CA VAL A 157 -3.68 8.81 -8.32
C VAL A 157 -3.10 9.32 -9.61
N VAL A 158 -3.36 10.57 -9.89
CA VAL A 158 -2.76 11.29 -11.01
C VAL A 158 -1.36 11.73 -10.61
N PRO A 159 -0.29 11.30 -11.32
CA PRO A 159 1.08 11.74 -11.03
C PRO A 159 1.21 13.25 -11.12
N ASP A 160 2.04 13.84 -10.28
CA ASP A 160 2.32 15.29 -10.26
C ASP A 160 2.75 15.82 -11.63
N SER A 161 3.46 14.98 -12.41
CA SER A 161 3.85 15.31 -13.78
C SER A 161 2.69 15.57 -14.73
N PHE A 162 1.46 15.22 -14.39
CA PHE A 162 0.24 15.48 -15.15
C PHE A 162 -0.67 16.53 -14.49
N LEU A 163 -0.35 17.00 -13.30
CA LEU A 163 -1.13 18.00 -12.58
C LEU A 163 -0.75 19.44 -12.98
N ASN A 164 -1.71 20.33 -12.85
CA ASN A 164 -1.55 21.80 -12.99
C ASN A 164 -0.88 22.25 -14.30
N ARG A 165 -1.01 21.46 -15.36
CA ARG A 165 -0.48 21.79 -16.68
C ARG A 165 -1.48 21.47 -17.80
N PRO A 166 -1.39 22.14 -18.94
CA PRO A 166 -2.24 21.84 -20.11
C PRO A 166 -1.91 20.46 -20.69
N LEU A 167 -2.88 19.57 -20.73
CA LEU A 167 -2.81 18.26 -21.34
C LEU A 167 -3.56 18.25 -22.67
N PHE A 168 -2.83 18.03 -23.74
CA PHE A 168 -3.41 17.76 -25.06
C PHE A 168 -3.77 16.27 -25.20
N ARG A 169 -4.47 15.93 -26.29
CA ARG A 169 -4.92 14.55 -26.54
C ARG A 169 -3.82 13.49 -26.40
N LYS A 170 -2.56 13.81 -26.74
CA LYS A 170 -1.41 12.91 -26.58
C LYS A 170 -1.13 12.69 -25.09
N GLY A 171 -0.97 13.75 -24.30
CA GLY A 171 -0.73 13.67 -22.86
C GLY A 171 -1.87 12.97 -22.10
N LEU A 172 -3.12 13.18 -22.52
CA LEU A 172 -4.27 12.44 -21.95
C LEU A 172 -4.24 10.95 -22.26
N LYS A 173 -3.74 10.53 -23.44
CA LYS A 173 -3.52 9.12 -23.74
C LYS A 173 -2.39 8.54 -22.91
N GLU A 174 -1.28 9.25 -22.76
CA GLU A 174 -0.15 8.85 -21.91
C GLU A 174 -0.61 8.68 -20.45
N LEU A 175 -1.41 9.62 -19.91
CA LEU A 175 -2.00 9.50 -18.59
C LEU A 175 -2.91 8.28 -18.48
N ARG A 176 -3.79 8.04 -19.45
CA ARG A 176 -4.68 6.88 -19.47
C ARG A 176 -3.89 5.56 -19.44
N ASP A 177 -2.83 5.48 -20.25
CA ASP A 177 -2.01 4.28 -20.34
C ASP A 177 -1.18 4.09 -19.07
N TYR A 178 -0.78 5.19 -18.41
CA TYR A 178 -0.14 5.19 -17.10
C TYR A 178 -1.09 4.67 -16.00
N LEU A 179 -2.32 5.20 -15.92
CA LEU A 179 -3.29 4.84 -14.89
C LEU A 179 -3.76 3.38 -14.98
N LYS A 180 -3.60 2.73 -16.12
CA LYS A 180 -3.99 1.31 -16.36
C LYS A 180 -5.40 0.99 -15.83
N LEU A 181 -6.34 1.90 -16.02
CA LEU A 181 -7.72 1.74 -15.57
C LEU A 181 -8.34 0.44 -16.11
N PRO A 182 -9.34 -0.13 -15.41
CA PRO A 182 -10.00 -1.35 -15.85
C PRO A 182 -10.49 -1.23 -17.29
N LYS A 183 -10.21 -2.27 -18.08
CA LYS A 183 -10.71 -2.40 -19.45
C LYS A 183 -12.16 -2.84 -19.45
N ASP A 184 -12.88 -2.51 -20.51
CA ASP A 184 -14.25 -2.99 -20.71
C ASP A 184 -14.29 -4.52 -20.95
N ALA A 185 -15.49 -5.09 -21.03
CA ALA A 185 -15.69 -6.53 -21.29
C ALA A 185 -15.08 -7.01 -22.62
N LYS A 186 -14.75 -6.10 -23.54
CA LYS A 186 -14.09 -6.38 -24.83
C LYS A 186 -12.58 -6.16 -24.79
N GLY A 187 -12.03 -5.81 -23.63
CA GLY A 187 -10.61 -5.56 -23.42
C GLY A 187 -10.13 -4.18 -23.86
N HIS A 188 -11.01 -3.23 -24.18
CA HIS A 188 -10.64 -1.87 -24.54
C HIS A 188 -10.39 -1.00 -23.30
N PRO A 189 -9.39 -0.11 -23.33
CA PRO A 189 -9.19 0.87 -22.27
C PRO A 189 -10.35 1.88 -22.26
N PRO A 190 -10.65 2.51 -21.12
CA PRO A 190 -11.71 3.51 -21.01
C PRO A 190 -11.46 4.67 -21.99
N SER A 191 -12.54 5.31 -22.45
CA SER A 191 -12.44 6.56 -23.19
C SER A 191 -11.81 7.66 -22.34
N ILE A 192 -11.26 8.71 -22.96
CA ILE A 192 -10.68 9.85 -22.22
C ILE A 192 -11.73 10.48 -21.31
N ASP A 193 -12.95 10.67 -21.78
CA ASP A 193 -14.02 11.28 -20.98
C ASP A 193 -14.40 10.40 -19.78
N ASN A 194 -14.42 9.07 -19.97
CA ASN A 194 -14.66 8.14 -18.85
C ASN A 194 -13.49 8.13 -17.84
N MET A 195 -12.25 8.23 -18.31
CA MET A 195 -11.07 8.40 -17.45
C MET A 195 -11.17 9.70 -16.65
N LEU A 196 -11.49 10.84 -17.28
CA LEU A 196 -11.59 12.12 -16.60
C LEU A 196 -12.70 12.11 -15.54
N ARG A 197 -13.85 11.48 -15.83
CA ARG A 197 -14.91 11.29 -14.84
C ARG A 197 -14.42 10.48 -13.65
N GLN A 198 -13.74 9.35 -13.85
CA GLN A 198 -13.19 8.55 -12.79
C GLN A 198 -12.13 9.31 -11.99
N ILE A 199 -11.32 10.15 -12.62
CA ILE A 199 -10.36 11.03 -11.95
C ILE A 199 -11.11 12.05 -11.07
N SER A 200 -12.19 12.64 -11.59
CA SER A 200 -13.01 13.60 -10.85
C SER A 200 -13.70 12.98 -9.63
N ASP A 201 -14.11 11.71 -9.73
CA ASP A 201 -14.70 10.95 -8.62
C ASP A 201 -13.66 10.58 -7.53
N ASN A 202 -12.36 10.85 -7.77
CA ASN A 202 -11.24 10.48 -6.90
C ASN A 202 -10.44 11.69 -6.40
N ASN A 203 -11.13 12.71 -5.95
CA ASN A 203 -10.53 13.89 -5.32
C ASN A 203 -9.68 14.78 -6.25
N TYR A 204 -10.02 14.80 -7.55
CA TYR A 204 -9.45 15.71 -8.53
C TYR A 204 -10.56 16.49 -9.23
N SER A 205 -10.20 17.65 -9.75
CA SER A 205 -11.03 18.41 -10.66
C SER A 205 -10.31 18.57 -12.01
N TYR A 206 -11.04 18.83 -13.05
CA TYR A 206 -10.46 19.20 -14.32
C TYR A 206 -11.21 20.36 -14.98
N GLU A 207 -10.47 21.19 -15.67
CA GLU A 207 -10.98 22.30 -16.47
C GLU A 207 -10.74 22.02 -17.94
N GLU A 208 -11.73 22.31 -18.78
CA GLU A 208 -11.63 22.19 -20.23
C GLU A 208 -11.47 23.59 -20.84
N GLU A 209 -10.44 23.77 -21.64
CA GLU A 209 -10.17 24.98 -22.38
C GLU A 209 -10.01 24.68 -23.86
N ILE A 210 -10.35 25.66 -24.73
CA ILE A 210 -10.07 25.57 -26.15
C ILE A 210 -8.97 26.58 -26.49
N HIS A 211 -7.81 26.08 -26.85
CA HIS A 211 -6.68 26.88 -27.30
C HIS A 211 -6.34 26.54 -28.75
N GLN A 212 -6.33 27.54 -29.62
CA GLN A 212 -6.07 27.37 -31.07
C GLN A 212 -6.88 26.23 -31.72
N ARG A 213 -8.16 26.13 -31.43
CA ARG A 213 -9.10 25.07 -31.88
C ARG A 213 -8.77 23.65 -31.37
N LYS A 214 -7.90 23.52 -30.37
CA LYS A 214 -7.60 22.24 -29.72
C LYS A 214 -8.13 22.24 -28.30
N LYS A 215 -8.77 21.14 -27.92
CA LYS A 215 -9.23 20.92 -26.54
C LYS A 215 -8.02 20.64 -25.65
N ILE A 216 -7.92 21.36 -24.56
CA ILE A 216 -6.92 21.22 -23.50
C ILE A 216 -7.63 20.87 -22.22
N ILE A 217 -7.05 19.98 -21.43
CA ILE A 217 -7.51 19.60 -20.10
C ILE A 217 -6.44 19.96 -19.09
N VAL A 218 -6.81 20.64 -18.02
CA VAL A 218 -5.95 20.87 -16.85
C VAL A 218 -6.55 20.12 -15.67
N ILE A 219 -5.78 19.19 -15.10
CA ILE A 219 -6.20 18.38 -13.94
C ILE A 219 -5.58 18.99 -12.68
N ARG A 220 -6.39 19.15 -11.63
CA ARG A 220 -5.98 19.68 -10.32
C ARG A 220 -6.37 18.70 -9.23
N LYS A 221 -5.53 18.60 -8.21
CA LYS A 221 -5.86 17.88 -6.99
C LYS A 221 -6.73 18.79 -6.14
N ASN A 222 -7.88 18.29 -5.67
CA ASN A 222 -8.70 19.01 -4.70
C ASN A 222 -8.00 19.00 -3.33
N LEU A 223 -8.02 20.12 -2.63
CA LEU A 223 -7.45 20.27 -1.30
C LEU A 223 -8.34 19.65 -0.23
#